data_f1d6fd6dc8556618bf69dfb3319ea00a
#
_entry.id   f1d6fd6dc8556618bf69dfb3319ea00a
#
_cell.length_a   1.000
_cell.length_b   1.000
_cell.length_c   1.000
_cell.angle_alpha   90.00
_cell.angle_beta   90.00
_cell.angle_gamma   90.00
#
_symmetry.space_group_name_H-M   'P 1'
#
loop_
_entity.id
_entity.type
_entity.pdbx_description
1 polymer ?
#
loop_
_entity_poly.entity_id
_entity_poly.type
_entity_poly.pdbx_seq_one_letter_code
_entity_poly.pdbx_strand_id
1 'polypeptide(L)'
;MKNIITLFLSTIFSLTVFGQSEKVKGNLSTADTADLTILNIYPDSFPNVSVVFKAETRKGEPVWNLTKEKMKVKENSQNCEVISLEQISKNKPINLGIVIDHSGSMMEDISQLYDKDGMALYTLDANFNPVLPKGYTSPIDNAKKAVKSFVTSFDSQKDFISIIGFSNTVDRKLSLTQNIEEINSIVDSMQADFSTALYDAMITSIDEIKKSNGVKILVVLTDGQDNSSKSKWNDVVDNAIKEDIPIYIIGLGNVNKDTLQLIAKSTKGQSYFTQSSSSLNTVYAAISKQVQAFYNLVYSSPNFSSADSTRQIELSFDIDSVFLVTNPATLNLPSEVLAFIEKKEKQKEYLLYGGIATAILIAAGAILFYYRRKNKDQPTIKKLFPNPSNGNINLDFVSGSGQLQIINFSGQAVKTIEINGKESQFDISDLQDGNYIAIIQANGQQSNAIKFILQRWKKSSS
;
A
#
# COMPACT_ATOMS: atom_id res chain seq x y z
N MET A 1 -29.00 48.62 65.18
CA MET A 1 -29.79 48.65 63.95
C MET A 1 -28.99 47.92 62.89
N LYS A 2 -29.63 46.93 62.25
CA LYS A 2 -29.25 46.08 61.16
C LYS A 2 -28.09 45.10 61.37
N ASN A 3 -28.53 43.89 61.68
CA ASN A 3 -27.80 42.61 61.58
C ASN A 3 -27.35 42.27 60.16
N ILE A 4 -26.13 41.76 60.01
CA ILE A 4 -25.71 40.98 58.85
C ILE A 4 -25.25 39.62 59.37
N ILE A 5 -26.05 38.62 59.09
CA ILE A 5 -25.77 37.22 59.34
C ILE A 5 -24.84 36.77 58.22
N THR A 6 -23.64 36.29 58.59
CA THR A 6 -22.71 35.67 57.67
C THR A 6 -22.92 34.16 57.73
N LEU A 7 -23.44 33.62 56.68
CA LEU A 7 -23.66 32.18 56.49
C LEU A 7 -22.33 31.55 55.99
N PHE A 8 -21.70 30.69 56.79
CA PHE A 8 -20.61 29.81 56.34
C PHE A 8 -21.20 28.60 55.64
N LEU A 9 -21.00 28.50 54.33
CA LEU A 9 -21.25 27.29 53.58
C LEU A 9 -19.93 26.52 53.46
N SER A 10 -19.83 25.43 54.20
CA SER A 10 -18.78 24.43 54.03
C SER A 10 -19.09 23.56 52.78
N THR A 11 -18.36 23.76 51.69
CA THR A 11 -18.40 22.86 50.56
C THR A 11 -17.32 21.79 50.72
N ILE A 12 -17.77 20.58 50.96
CA ILE A 12 -16.96 19.36 50.89
C ILE A 12 -16.59 19.15 49.43
N PHE A 13 -15.30 19.23 49.09
CA PHE A 13 -14.78 18.88 47.81
C PHE A 13 -14.51 17.35 47.81
N SER A 14 -15.42 16.57 47.23
CA SER A 14 -15.17 15.19 46.89
C SER A 14 -14.33 15.16 45.61
N LEU A 15 -13.06 14.74 45.73
CA LEU A 15 -12.21 14.43 44.59
C LEU A 15 -12.73 13.14 43.94
N THR A 16 -13.50 13.26 42.87
CA THR A 16 -13.68 12.19 41.89
C THR A 16 -12.65 12.41 40.80
N VAL A 17 -11.59 11.59 40.85
CA VAL A 17 -10.65 11.46 39.76
C VAL A 17 -11.38 10.61 38.68
N PHE A 18 -11.99 11.27 37.71
CA PHE A 18 -12.33 10.68 36.44
C PHE A 18 -11.42 11.32 35.39
N GLY A 19 -10.47 10.53 34.88
CA GLY A 19 -9.71 10.88 33.70
C GLY A 19 -10.64 10.99 32.49
N GLN A 20 -11.13 12.18 32.25
CA GLN A 20 -11.65 12.56 30.94
C GLN A 20 -10.48 13.14 30.15
N SER A 21 -10.06 12.41 29.11
CA SER A 21 -9.23 13.01 28.08
C SER A 21 -10.03 14.16 27.47
N GLU A 22 -9.69 15.38 27.82
CA GLU A 22 -10.17 16.54 27.09
C GLU A 22 -9.78 16.38 25.62
N LYS A 23 -10.78 16.17 24.77
CA LYS A 23 -10.65 16.35 23.34
C LYS A 23 -10.32 17.82 23.11
N VAL A 24 -9.04 18.16 23.05
CA VAL A 24 -8.59 19.46 22.56
C VAL A 24 -9.05 19.52 21.10
N LYS A 25 -10.17 20.21 20.86
CA LYS A 25 -10.53 20.68 19.52
C LYS A 25 -9.55 21.80 19.18
N GLY A 26 -8.39 21.41 18.67
CA GLY A 26 -7.50 22.35 18.02
C GLY A 26 -8.13 22.79 16.70
N ASN A 27 -8.85 23.92 16.72
CA ASN A 27 -9.09 24.66 15.49
C ASN A 27 -7.72 25.19 15.06
N LEU A 28 -7.12 24.60 14.02
CA LEU A 28 -6.00 25.23 13.33
C LEU A 28 -6.50 26.57 12.81
N SER A 29 -5.99 27.66 13.35
CA SER A 29 -6.24 28.98 12.75
C SER A 29 -5.57 29.01 11.38
N THR A 30 -6.10 29.75 10.44
CA THR A 30 -5.57 29.95 9.07
C THR A 30 -4.14 30.52 9.04
N ALA A 31 -3.56 30.86 10.18
CA ALA A 31 -2.18 31.33 10.35
C ALA A 31 -1.16 30.20 10.65
N ASP A 32 -1.61 29.02 11.06
CA ASP A 32 -0.72 27.90 11.39
C ASP A 32 -0.66 26.93 10.20
N THR A 33 0.27 27.17 9.26
CA THR A 33 0.59 26.17 8.23
C THR A 33 1.16 24.93 8.92
N ALA A 34 0.61 23.78 8.61
CA ALA A 34 1.13 22.48 9.04
C ALA A 34 1.92 21.83 7.91
N ASP A 35 2.88 20.98 8.26
CA ASP A 35 3.66 20.18 7.32
C ASP A 35 3.32 18.70 7.49
N LEU A 36 3.21 17.99 6.36
CA LEU A 36 3.13 16.53 6.33
C LEU A 36 4.50 15.96 5.98
N THR A 37 4.94 14.95 6.72
CA THR A 37 6.22 14.28 6.42
C THR A 37 6.02 12.77 6.41
N ILE A 38 6.26 12.13 5.26
CA ILE A 38 6.27 10.67 5.16
C ILE A 38 7.52 10.15 5.86
N LEU A 39 7.32 9.25 6.82
CA LEU A 39 8.38 8.58 7.57
C LEU A 39 8.77 7.27 6.90
N ASN A 40 7.80 6.37 6.72
CA ASN A 40 8.01 5.02 6.19
C ASN A 40 6.92 4.64 5.21
N ILE A 41 7.26 3.76 4.24
CA ILE A 41 6.30 3.15 3.32
C ILE A 41 6.51 1.63 3.34
N TYR A 42 5.44 0.88 3.57
CA TYR A 42 5.44 -0.58 3.69
C TYR A 42 4.55 -1.21 2.62
N PRO A 43 5.14 -1.87 1.60
CA PRO A 43 4.38 -2.55 0.53
C PRO A 43 4.06 -4.01 0.84
N ASP A 44 4.31 -4.49 2.08
CA ASP A 44 4.24 -5.92 2.45
C ASP A 44 2.90 -6.58 2.17
N SER A 45 1.82 -5.81 2.13
CA SER A 45 0.45 -6.27 1.85
C SER A 45 -0.04 -5.85 0.46
N PHE A 46 0.87 -5.70 -0.51
CA PHE A 46 0.53 -5.25 -1.85
C PHE A 46 -0.67 -6.03 -2.46
N PRO A 47 -1.68 -5.37 -3.06
CA PRO A 47 -1.70 -3.97 -3.51
C PRO A 47 -1.99 -2.93 -2.42
N ASN A 48 -2.26 -3.32 -1.18
CA ASN A 48 -2.44 -2.39 -0.09
C ASN A 48 -1.08 -1.95 0.42
N VAL A 49 -0.79 -0.66 0.28
CA VAL A 49 0.46 -0.04 0.72
C VAL A 49 0.17 0.80 1.96
N SER A 50 0.98 0.60 3.00
CA SER A 50 0.87 1.34 4.25
C SER A 50 1.91 2.45 4.28
N VAL A 51 1.48 3.66 4.62
CA VAL A 51 2.33 4.85 4.72
C VAL A 51 2.25 5.40 6.13
N VAL A 52 3.38 5.43 6.81
CA VAL A 52 3.52 6.09 8.11
C VAL A 52 3.99 7.51 7.90
N PHE A 53 3.28 8.47 8.45
CA PHE A 53 3.60 9.88 8.34
C PHE A 53 3.30 10.66 9.61
N LYS A 54 3.92 11.83 9.77
CA LYS A 54 3.61 12.80 10.80
C LYS A 54 3.01 14.06 10.17
N ALA A 55 2.16 14.72 10.94
CA ALA A 55 1.62 16.02 10.63
C ALA A 55 1.95 16.97 11.80
N GLU A 56 2.65 18.05 11.51
CA GLU A 56 3.15 19.00 12.53
C GLU A 56 2.88 20.43 12.09
N THR A 57 2.61 21.30 13.07
CA THR A 57 2.62 22.75 12.84
C THR A 57 4.05 23.23 12.59
N ARG A 58 4.24 24.46 12.10
CA ARG A 58 5.58 25.07 11.97
C ARG A 58 6.34 25.15 13.30
N LYS A 59 5.66 25.07 14.43
CA LYS A 59 6.26 25.04 15.77
C LYS A 59 6.66 23.64 16.21
N GLY A 60 6.42 22.62 15.37
CA GLY A 60 6.68 21.22 15.68
C GLY A 60 5.62 20.57 16.57
N GLU A 61 4.47 21.22 16.79
CA GLU A 61 3.38 20.62 17.55
C GLU A 61 2.59 19.66 16.65
N PRO A 62 2.21 18.46 17.15
CA PRO A 62 1.49 17.47 16.34
C PRO A 62 0.07 17.94 16.02
N VAL A 63 -0.35 17.66 14.79
CA VAL A 63 -1.71 17.86 14.32
C VAL A 63 -2.52 16.59 14.56
N TRP A 64 -3.58 16.73 15.34
CA TRP A 64 -4.46 15.65 15.75
C TRP A 64 -5.74 15.61 14.90
N ASN A 65 -6.41 14.45 14.89
CA ASN A 65 -7.74 14.27 14.28
C ASN A 65 -7.79 14.46 12.75
N LEU A 66 -6.71 14.07 12.05
CA LEU A 66 -6.80 13.91 10.59
C LEU A 66 -7.85 12.84 10.26
N THR A 67 -8.65 13.09 9.24
CA THR A 67 -9.71 12.17 8.82
C THR A 67 -9.44 11.62 7.42
N LYS A 68 -9.85 10.38 7.18
CA LYS A 68 -9.67 9.66 5.92
C LYS A 68 -10.27 10.45 4.73
N GLU A 69 -11.43 11.06 4.93
CA GLU A 69 -12.21 11.73 3.89
C GLU A 69 -11.50 12.95 3.30
N LYS A 70 -10.61 13.57 4.10
CA LYS A 70 -9.84 14.75 3.70
C LYS A 70 -8.43 14.38 3.19
N MET A 71 -8.02 13.10 3.30
CA MET A 71 -6.73 12.63 2.81
C MET A 71 -6.81 12.22 1.34
N LYS A 72 -5.81 12.58 0.57
CA LYS A 72 -5.60 12.13 -0.81
C LYS A 72 -4.20 11.56 -0.95
N VAL A 73 -4.10 10.51 -1.73
CA VAL A 73 -2.83 9.84 -2.05
C VAL A 73 -2.65 9.83 -3.56
N LYS A 74 -1.44 10.13 -4.01
CA LYS A 74 -1.02 9.91 -5.40
C LYS A 74 0.18 8.98 -5.43
N GLU A 75 0.14 8.02 -6.34
CA GLU A 75 1.26 7.17 -6.72
C GLU A 75 1.59 7.40 -8.18
N ASN A 76 2.81 7.84 -8.49
CA ASN A 76 3.23 8.25 -9.84
C ASN A 76 2.21 9.20 -10.50
N SER A 77 1.72 10.20 -9.73
CA SER A 77 0.70 11.18 -10.14
C SER A 77 -0.72 10.62 -10.33
N GLN A 78 -0.96 9.32 -10.15
CA GLN A 78 -2.29 8.70 -10.19
C GLN A 78 -2.95 8.79 -8.82
N ASN A 79 -4.22 9.17 -8.77
CA ASN A 79 -4.98 9.15 -7.53
C ASN A 79 -5.23 7.72 -7.07
N CYS A 80 -5.02 7.48 -5.77
CA CYS A 80 -5.20 6.18 -5.13
C CYS A 80 -6.41 6.22 -4.19
N GLU A 81 -7.06 5.10 -4.01
CA GLU A 81 -8.11 4.94 -3.02
C GLU A 81 -7.50 4.81 -1.62
N VAL A 82 -7.86 5.69 -0.70
CA VAL A 82 -7.48 5.59 0.71
C VAL A 82 -8.41 4.58 1.39
N ILE A 83 -7.83 3.49 1.91
CA ILE A 83 -8.57 2.42 2.58
C ILE A 83 -8.83 2.79 4.04
N SER A 84 -7.77 3.18 4.76
CA SER A 84 -7.87 3.56 6.18
C SER A 84 -6.86 4.66 6.53
N LEU A 85 -7.19 5.40 7.58
CA LEU A 85 -6.30 6.36 8.25
C LEU A 85 -6.49 6.23 9.75
N GLU A 86 -5.44 5.92 10.47
CA GLU A 86 -5.47 5.72 11.92
C GLU A 86 -4.20 6.24 12.59
N GLN A 87 -4.29 6.61 13.85
CA GLN A 87 -3.10 6.91 14.63
C GLN A 87 -2.30 5.62 14.89
N ILE A 88 -0.98 5.72 14.80
CA ILE A 88 -0.09 4.56 14.89
C ILE A 88 -0.18 3.86 16.25
N SER A 89 -0.41 4.63 17.31
CA SER A 89 -0.58 4.11 18.66
C SER A 89 -1.69 3.06 18.80
N LYS A 90 -2.58 2.95 17.81
CA LYS A 90 -3.68 1.97 17.83
C LYS A 90 -3.33 0.64 17.18
N ASN A 91 -2.55 0.62 16.08
CA ASN A 91 -2.55 -0.53 15.17
C ASN A 91 -1.18 -1.09 14.77
N LYS A 92 -0.09 -0.33 14.93
CA LYS A 92 1.25 -0.84 14.59
C LYS A 92 2.16 -0.82 15.82
N PRO A 93 3.00 -1.84 16.02
CA PRO A 93 4.01 -1.81 17.07
C PRO A 93 5.04 -0.72 16.78
N ILE A 94 5.44 -0.01 17.83
CA ILE A 94 6.57 0.91 17.83
C ILE A 94 7.79 0.16 18.37
N ASN A 95 8.89 0.21 17.64
CA ASN A 95 10.19 -0.33 18.06
C ASN A 95 11.09 0.86 18.39
N LEU A 96 11.21 1.13 19.67
CA LEU A 96 11.88 2.28 20.20
C LEU A 96 13.30 1.93 20.66
N GLY A 97 14.30 2.53 20.01
CA GLY A 97 15.66 2.55 20.54
C GLY A 97 15.83 3.76 21.46
N ILE A 98 16.34 3.56 22.67
CA ILE A 98 16.70 4.65 23.59
C ILE A 98 18.20 4.58 23.84
N VAL A 99 18.91 5.66 23.48
CA VAL A 99 20.33 5.83 23.72
C VAL A 99 20.52 6.82 24.84
N ILE A 100 21.25 6.42 25.87
CA ILE A 100 21.43 7.19 27.11
C ILE A 100 22.91 7.41 27.36
N ASP A 101 23.31 8.67 27.36
CA ASP A 101 24.61 9.11 27.81
C ASP A 101 24.73 8.95 29.30
N HIS A 102 25.78 8.26 29.75
CA HIS A 102 26.19 8.23 31.14
C HIS A 102 27.71 8.50 31.26
N SER A 103 28.22 9.38 30.37
CA SER A 103 29.59 9.90 30.48
C SER A 103 29.77 10.79 31.72
N GLY A 104 31.03 11.12 32.03
CA GLY A 104 31.36 11.84 33.27
C GLY A 104 30.67 13.20 33.45
N SER A 105 30.29 13.86 32.34
CA SER A 105 29.52 15.12 32.39
C SER A 105 28.12 14.95 32.99
N MET A 106 27.57 13.74 32.95
CA MET A 106 26.26 13.41 33.55
C MET A 106 26.30 13.32 35.11
N MET A 107 27.47 13.51 35.73
CA MET A 107 27.60 13.54 37.19
C MET A 107 27.04 14.84 37.80
N GLU A 108 27.30 15.99 37.18
CA GLU A 108 27.09 17.29 37.79
C GLU A 108 26.22 18.18 36.89
N ASP A 109 25.18 18.76 37.45
CA ASP A 109 24.38 19.80 36.79
C ASP A 109 24.84 21.18 37.29
N ILE A 110 25.70 21.81 36.48
CA ILE A 110 26.24 23.16 36.80
C ILE A 110 25.13 24.16 37.05
N SER A 111 24.00 24.04 36.39
CA SER A 111 22.84 24.93 36.56
C SER A 111 22.17 24.81 37.95
N GLN A 112 22.42 23.71 38.65
CA GLN A 112 21.95 23.48 40.03
C GLN A 112 23.03 23.71 41.09
N LEU A 113 24.29 23.79 40.68
CA LEU A 113 25.44 23.95 41.58
C LEU A 113 25.94 25.40 41.67
N TYR A 114 25.63 26.22 40.68
CA TYR A 114 26.04 27.63 40.65
C TYR A 114 24.85 28.53 40.31
N ASP A 115 24.82 29.72 40.90
CA ASP A 115 23.82 30.72 40.56
C ASP A 115 24.18 31.45 39.24
N LYS A 116 23.31 32.38 38.81
CA LYS A 116 23.50 33.19 37.61
C LYS A 116 24.77 34.06 37.58
N ASP A 117 25.31 34.33 38.75
CA ASP A 117 26.49 35.16 38.96
C ASP A 117 27.75 34.28 39.16
N GLY A 118 27.63 32.96 39.03
CA GLY A 118 28.69 31.98 39.17
C GLY A 118 29.07 31.65 40.62
N MET A 119 28.23 32.03 41.58
CA MET A 119 28.47 31.70 43.00
C MET A 119 28.00 30.27 43.28
N ALA A 120 28.82 29.51 44.01
CA ALA A 120 28.49 28.15 44.39
C ALA A 120 27.26 28.10 45.33
N LEU A 121 26.30 27.25 44.96
CA LEU A 121 25.11 26.96 45.76
C LEU A 121 25.34 25.79 46.75
N TYR A 122 26.49 25.15 46.74
CA TYR A 122 26.89 24.08 47.64
C TYR A 122 27.84 24.63 48.74
N THR A 123 27.94 23.89 49.84
CA THR A 123 28.91 24.17 50.91
C THR A 123 29.95 23.06 50.99
N LEU A 124 31.04 23.25 51.72
CA LEU A 124 32.03 22.21 51.99
C LEU A 124 31.87 21.68 53.41
N ASP A 125 32.01 20.36 53.58
CA ASP A 125 32.10 19.71 54.89
C ASP A 125 33.48 19.94 55.54
N ALA A 126 33.67 19.41 56.75
CA ALA A 126 34.93 19.52 57.50
C ALA A 126 36.14 18.82 56.78
N ASN A 127 35.87 17.96 55.80
CA ASN A 127 36.89 17.26 54.98
C ASN A 127 37.02 17.88 53.60
N PHE A 128 36.43 19.07 53.36
CA PHE A 128 36.40 19.78 52.08
C PHE A 128 35.63 19.03 50.96
N ASN A 129 34.71 18.12 51.31
CA ASN A 129 33.83 17.51 50.33
C ASN A 129 32.61 18.43 50.06
N PRO A 130 32.12 18.57 48.85
CA PRO A 130 30.95 19.37 48.55
C PRO A 130 29.68 18.77 49.19
N VAL A 131 28.98 19.60 49.97
CA VAL A 131 27.63 19.31 50.47
C VAL A 131 26.64 19.92 49.51
N LEU A 132 26.01 19.09 48.72
CA LEU A 132 25.14 19.50 47.64
C LEU A 132 23.86 20.21 48.13
N PRO A 133 23.28 21.12 47.39
CA PRO A 133 22.04 21.80 47.73
C PRO A 133 20.91 20.82 48.03
N LYS A 134 20.03 21.18 48.98
CA LYS A 134 18.85 20.37 49.28
C LYS A 134 17.98 20.21 48.04
N GLY A 135 17.73 18.93 47.64
CA GLY A 135 16.95 18.60 46.44
C GLY A 135 17.76 18.53 45.16
N TYR A 136 19.08 18.66 45.22
CA TYR A 136 19.97 18.41 44.10
C TYR A 136 19.77 16.97 43.59
N THR A 137 19.71 16.83 42.29
CA THR A 137 19.66 15.51 41.61
C THR A 137 20.61 15.55 40.41
N SER A 138 21.52 14.59 40.31
CA SER A 138 22.46 14.53 39.19
C SER A 138 21.77 14.40 37.85
N PRO A 139 22.40 14.86 36.76
CA PRO A 139 21.85 14.67 35.41
C PRO A 139 21.52 13.20 35.08
N ILE A 140 22.40 12.26 35.47
CA ILE A 140 22.15 10.84 35.26
C ILE A 140 20.92 10.33 36.03
N ASP A 141 20.70 10.79 37.27
CA ASP A 141 19.53 10.38 38.04
C ASP A 141 18.24 10.99 37.50
N ASN A 142 18.30 12.23 37.02
CA ASN A 142 17.18 12.84 36.31
C ASN A 142 16.88 12.13 34.98
N ALA A 143 17.93 11.75 34.23
CA ALA A 143 17.79 10.96 32.99
C ALA A 143 17.13 9.59 33.25
N LYS A 144 17.59 8.85 34.25
CA LYS A 144 16.98 7.57 34.66
C LYS A 144 15.50 7.72 34.99
N LYS A 145 15.13 8.73 35.78
CA LYS A 145 13.73 9.01 36.12
C LYS A 145 12.90 9.33 34.86
N ALA A 146 13.44 10.21 34.01
CA ALA A 146 12.76 10.63 32.79
C ALA A 146 12.56 9.49 31.78
N VAL A 147 13.60 8.67 31.58
CA VAL A 147 13.50 7.48 30.70
C VAL A 147 12.49 6.47 31.22
N LYS A 148 12.51 6.16 32.52
CA LYS A 148 11.53 5.25 33.13
C LYS A 148 10.09 5.78 32.99
N SER A 149 9.88 7.07 33.18
CA SER A 149 8.57 7.70 32.92
C SER A 149 8.19 7.68 31.45
N PHE A 150 9.14 7.92 30.54
CA PHE A 150 8.92 7.87 29.10
C PHE A 150 8.50 6.49 28.61
N VAL A 151 9.17 5.45 29.07
CA VAL A 151 8.87 4.05 28.73
C VAL A 151 7.44 3.67 29.13
N THR A 152 6.94 4.15 30.27
CA THR A 152 5.53 3.86 30.68
C THR A 152 4.47 4.52 29.81
N SER A 153 4.84 5.44 28.92
CA SER A 153 3.91 6.06 27.97
C SER A 153 3.62 5.20 26.74
N PHE A 154 4.36 4.09 26.55
CA PHE A 154 4.18 3.14 25.46
C PHE A 154 3.36 1.92 25.91
N ASP A 155 2.76 1.24 24.94
CA ASP A 155 1.94 0.06 25.20
C ASP A 155 2.82 -1.20 25.34
N SER A 156 3.03 -1.65 26.57
CA SER A 156 3.86 -2.83 26.88
C SER A 156 3.34 -4.16 26.30
N GLN A 157 2.11 -4.20 25.78
CA GLN A 157 1.59 -5.39 25.10
C GLN A 157 1.89 -5.40 23.60
N LYS A 158 2.30 -4.25 23.04
CA LYS A 158 2.47 -4.06 21.60
C LYS A 158 3.84 -3.51 21.23
N ASP A 159 4.31 -2.51 21.96
CA ASP A 159 5.53 -1.76 21.62
C ASP A 159 6.76 -2.46 22.23
N PHE A 160 7.89 -2.36 21.54
CA PHE A 160 9.16 -2.93 21.98
C PHE A 160 10.19 -1.83 22.21
N ILE A 161 10.98 -1.97 23.25
CA ILE A 161 11.97 -0.96 23.65
C ILE A 161 13.33 -1.64 23.78
N SER A 162 14.37 -1.03 23.18
CA SER A 162 15.78 -1.36 23.43
C SER A 162 16.46 -0.20 24.14
N ILE A 163 17.42 -0.53 25.00
CA ILE A 163 18.23 0.46 25.74
C ILE A 163 19.69 0.28 25.37
N ILE A 164 20.33 1.35 24.98
CA ILE A 164 21.78 1.44 24.77
C ILE A 164 22.33 2.51 25.69
N GLY A 165 23.10 2.13 26.68
CA GLY A 165 23.86 3.06 27.52
C GLY A 165 25.30 3.14 27.06
N PHE A 166 25.89 4.33 27.11
CA PHE A 166 27.25 4.56 26.68
C PHE A 166 28.00 5.59 27.52
N SER A 167 29.29 5.39 27.64
CA SER A 167 30.28 6.36 28.10
C SER A 167 31.42 6.43 27.06
N ASN A 168 32.64 6.01 27.36
CA ASN A 168 33.72 5.90 26.38
C ASN A 168 33.53 4.77 25.36
N THR A 169 32.63 3.86 25.64
CA THR A 169 32.17 2.77 24.76
C THR A 169 30.69 2.48 25.03
N VAL A 170 30.08 1.67 24.19
CA VAL A 170 28.77 1.08 24.48
C VAL A 170 28.97 -0.04 25.49
N ASP A 171 28.55 0.15 26.73
CA ASP A 171 28.77 -0.77 27.84
C ASP A 171 27.46 -1.31 28.46
N ARG A 172 26.32 -0.75 28.10
CA ARG A 172 24.99 -1.22 28.50
C ARG A 172 24.16 -1.48 27.25
N LYS A 173 23.68 -2.70 27.11
CA LYS A 173 22.85 -3.09 25.96
C LYS A 173 21.71 -3.99 26.41
N LEU A 174 20.49 -3.57 26.12
CA LEU A 174 19.28 -4.38 26.21
C LEU A 174 18.62 -4.43 24.84
N SER A 175 18.43 -5.61 24.32
CA SER A 175 17.73 -5.84 23.06
C SER A 175 16.25 -5.52 23.19
N LEU A 176 15.55 -5.40 22.05
CA LEU A 176 14.12 -5.10 22.02
C LEU A 176 13.32 -6.04 22.93
N THR A 177 12.67 -5.48 23.93
CA THR A 177 11.84 -6.19 24.90
C THR A 177 10.58 -5.39 25.24
N GLN A 178 9.57 -6.07 25.77
CA GLN A 178 8.36 -5.50 26.37
C GLN A 178 8.43 -5.52 27.91
N ASN A 179 9.49 -6.13 28.47
CA ASN A 179 9.65 -6.30 29.90
C ASN A 179 10.14 -5.02 30.57
N ILE A 180 9.23 -4.31 31.22
CA ILE A 180 9.51 -3.04 31.91
C ILE A 180 10.51 -3.22 33.07
N GLU A 181 10.51 -4.37 33.72
CA GLU A 181 11.46 -4.64 34.83
C GLU A 181 12.89 -4.75 34.32
N GLU A 182 13.11 -5.43 33.18
CA GLU A 182 14.44 -5.49 32.55
C GLU A 182 14.90 -4.11 32.10
N ILE A 183 14.00 -3.31 31.50
CA ILE A 183 14.29 -1.93 31.09
C ILE A 183 14.70 -1.09 32.31
N ASN A 184 13.92 -1.14 33.38
CA ASN A 184 14.25 -0.40 34.60
C ASN A 184 15.57 -0.84 35.21
N SER A 185 15.83 -2.15 35.26
CA SER A 185 17.06 -2.69 35.82
C SER A 185 18.30 -2.20 35.08
N ILE A 186 18.29 -2.22 33.74
CA ILE A 186 19.47 -1.74 33.00
C ILE A 186 19.64 -0.23 33.10
N VAL A 187 18.56 0.53 33.10
CA VAL A 187 18.60 2.00 33.31
C VAL A 187 19.16 2.33 34.69
N ASP A 188 18.73 1.62 35.74
CA ASP A 188 19.24 1.84 37.11
C ASP A 188 20.70 1.46 37.27
N SER A 189 21.22 0.53 36.46
CA SER A 189 22.63 0.09 36.51
C SER A 189 23.63 1.12 35.95
N MET A 190 23.17 2.16 35.25
CA MET A 190 24.05 3.17 34.65
C MET A 190 24.63 4.08 35.74
N GLN A 191 25.91 4.36 35.63
CA GLN A 191 26.61 5.29 36.50
C GLN A 191 27.48 6.21 35.64
N ALA A 192 27.51 7.49 35.96
CA ALA A 192 28.26 8.45 35.19
C ALA A 192 29.76 8.23 35.31
N ASP A 193 30.46 8.04 34.19
CA ASP A 193 31.91 7.82 34.16
C ASP A 193 32.49 8.02 32.72
N PHE A 194 33.77 8.36 32.66
CA PHE A 194 34.58 8.47 31.43
C PHE A 194 34.13 9.48 30.37
N SER A 195 34.50 9.18 29.10
CA SER A 195 34.32 10.00 27.90
C SER A 195 33.00 9.68 27.18
N THR A 196 32.80 10.19 25.96
CA THR A 196 31.52 10.18 25.25
C THR A 196 31.65 9.53 23.85
N ALA A 197 31.14 8.31 23.65
CA ALA A 197 31.11 7.57 22.39
C ALA A 197 29.70 7.59 21.76
N LEU A 198 29.18 8.80 21.51
CA LEU A 198 27.80 9.04 21.09
C LEU A 198 27.43 8.37 19.76
N TYR A 199 28.26 8.55 18.72
CA TYR A 199 27.91 8.04 17.37
C TYR A 199 27.96 6.52 17.31
N ASP A 200 28.91 5.86 18.00
CA ASP A 200 28.96 4.41 18.08
C ASP A 200 27.72 3.84 18.79
N ALA A 201 27.23 4.53 19.83
CA ALA A 201 26.01 4.15 20.53
C ALA A 201 24.77 4.31 19.66
N MET A 202 24.66 5.40 18.90
CA MET A 202 23.57 5.60 17.94
C MET A 202 23.54 4.51 16.86
N ILE A 203 24.69 4.17 16.28
CA ILE A 203 24.79 3.08 15.27
C ILE A 203 24.42 1.74 15.89
N THR A 204 24.90 1.44 17.11
CA THR A 204 24.52 0.22 17.82
C THR A 204 23.01 0.11 18.01
N SER A 205 22.34 1.20 18.35
CA SER A 205 20.89 1.22 18.53
C SER A 205 20.15 1.08 17.21
N ILE A 206 20.62 1.71 16.14
CA ILE A 206 20.09 1.52 14.77
C ILE A 206 20.18 0.05 14.38
N ASP A 207 21.35 -0.59 14.57
CA ASP A 207 21.57 -2.00 14.28
C ASP A 207 20.66 -2.95 15.07
N GLU A 208 20.29 -2.55 16.28
CA GLU A 208 19.37 -3.32 17.12
C GLU A 208 17.93 -3.24 16.60
N ILE A 209 17.44 -2.04 16.31
CA ILE A 209 16.03 -1.85 15.94
C ILE A 209 15.73 -2.08 14.45
N LYS A 210 16.73 -1.99 13.55
CA LYS A 210 16.52 -2.15 12.10
C LYS A 210 15.93 -3.49 11.69
N LYS A 211 16.18 -4.54 12.48
CA LYS A 211 15.73 -5.91 12.21
C LYS A 211 14.27 -6.17 12.58
N SER A 212 13.66 -5.25 13.29
CA SER A 212 12.28 -5.40 13.78
C SER A 212 11.25 -4.98 12.74
N ASN A 213 10.07 -5.59 12.83
CA ASN A 213 8.90 -5.18 12.06
C ASN A 213 8.13 -4.09 12.82
N GLY A 214 7.57 -3.14 12.10
CA GLY A 214 6.81 -2.02 12.69
C GLY A 214 7.52 -0.69 12.54
N VAL A 215 7.06 0.32 13.27
CA VAL A 215 7.62 1.67 13.21
C VAL A 215 8.84 1.76 14.09
N LYS A 216 9.95 2.16 13.53
CA LYS A 216 11.25 2.26 14.21
C LYS A 216 11.52 3.71 14.55
N ILE A 217 11.95 3.98 15.77
CA ILE A 217 12.26 5.33 16.25
C ILE A 217 13.48 5.24 17.15
N LEU A 218 14.40 6.19 17.02
CA LEU A 218 15.54 6.34 17.91
C LEU A 218 15.41 7.62 18.73
N VAL A 219 15.53 7.51 20.03
CA VAL A 219 15.59 8.65 20.95
C VAL A 219 16.93 8.65 21.67
N VAL A 220 17.66 9.76 21.59
CA VAL A 220 19.03 9.90 22.09
C VAL A 220 19.09 11.01 23.11
N LEU A 221 19.67 10.73 24.26
CA LEU A 221 20.02 11.74 25.27
C LEU A 221 21.53 11.84 25.37
N THR A 222 22.08 13.05 25.27
CA THR A 222 23.49 13.35 25.50
C THR A 222 23.66 14.72 26.13
N ASP A 223 24.65 14.89 26.99
CA ASP A 223 25.09 16.17 27.57
C ASP A 223 26.51 16.55 27.12
N GLY A 224 27.14 15.72 26.29
CA GLY A 224 28.52 15.87 25.83
C GLY A 224 28.66 16.01 24.32
N GLN A 225 29.89 16.31 23.94
CA GLN A 225 30.35 16.22 22.56
C GLN A 225 31.02 14.86 22.36
N ASP A 226 30.76 14.23 21.23
CA ASP A 226 31.45 12.98 20.89
C ASP A 226 32.96 13.19 20.85
N ASN A 227 33.68 12.35 21.59
CA ASN A 227 35.14 12.41 21.67
C ASN A 227 35.80 11.00 21.69
N SER A 228 35.01 9.94 21.64
CA SER A 228 35.51 8.57 21.77
C SER A 228 34.98 7.61 20.68
N SER A 229 34.00 8.01 19.87
CA SER A 229 33.48 7.17 18.79
C SER A 229 34.51 6.93 17.70
N LYS A 230 34.46 5.74 17.10
CA LYS A 230 35.13 5.41 15.85
C LYS A 230 34.34 5.89 14.63
N SER A 231 33.03 5.84 14.73
CA SER A 231 32.06 6.31 13.74
C SER A 231 31.96 7.83 13.77
N LYS A 232 31.43 8.40 12.68
CA LYS A 232 31.17 9.84 12.55
C LYS A 232 29.66 10.10 12.47
N TRP A 233 29.26 11.34 12.67
CA TRP A 233 27.87 11.74 12.63
C TRP A 233 27.18 11.45 11.28
N ASN A 234 27.91 11.55 10.15
CA ASN A 234 27.37 11.22 8.81
C ASN A 234 27.11 9.71 8.67
N ASP A 235 27.93 8.85 9.28
CA ASP A 235 27.67 7.39 9.28
C ASP A 235 26.35 7.08 9.99
N VAL A 236 26.03 7.81 11.06
CA VAL A 236 24.75 7.71 11.77
C VAL A 236 23.58 8.11 10.84
N VAL A 237 23.71 9.25 10.17
CA VAL A 237 22.68 9.77 9.24
C VAL A 237 22.45 8.77 8.10
N ASP A 238 23.51 8.28 7.47
CA ASP A 238 23.42 7.36 6.32
C ASP A 238 22.73 6.05 6.72
N ASN A 239 23.11 5.48 7.90
CA ASN A 239 22.47 4.27 8.40
C ASN A 239 20.99 4.50 8.76
N ALA A 240 20.68 5.60 9.43
CA ALA A 240 19.30 5.91 9.83
C ALA A 240 18.39 6.16 8.63
N ILE A 241 18.86 6.88 7.60
CA ILE A 241 18.11 7.11 6.36
C ILE A 241 17.88 5.79 5.62
N LYS A 242 18.91 4.95 5.51
CA LYS A 242 18.82 3.65 4.84
C LYS A 242 17.74 2.75 5.45
N GLU A 243 17.58 2.79 6.76
CA GLU A 243 16.64 1.96 7.51
C GLU A 243 15.32 2.68 7.86
N ASP A 244 15.13 3.91 7.33
CA ASP A 244 13.98 4.79 7.59
C ASP A 244 13.71 4.99 9.10
N ILE A 245 14.76 5.28 9.88
CA ILE A 245 14.68 5.49 11.33
C ILE A 245 14.79 6.98 11.66
N PRO A 246 13.69 7.67 12.04
CA PRO A 246 13.76 9.03 12.53
C PRO A 246 14.48 9.08 13.89
N ILE A 247 15.39 10.06 14.06
CA ILE A 247 16.17 10.21 15.27
C ILE A 247 15.73 11.47 16.01
N TYR A 248 15.25 11.28 17.23
CA TYR A 248 14.94 12.36 18.18
C TYR A 248 16.12 12.54 19.12
N ILE A 249 16.62 13.76 19.27
CA ILE A 249 17.81 14.02 20.06
C ILE A 249 17.50 15.01 21.17
N ILE A 250 17.89 14.67 22.39
CA ILE A 250 17.84 15.54 23.58
C ILE A 250 19.28 15.95 23.92
N GLY A 251 19.60 17.20 23.69
CA GLY A 251 20.88 17.80 24.08
C GLY A 251 20.75 18.53 25.40
N LEU A 252 21.50 18.11 26.42
CA LEU A 252 21.52 18.71 27.74
C LEU A 252 22.79 19.58 27.91
N GLY A 253 22.64 20.80 28.36
CA GLY A 253 23.78 21.67 28.65
C GLY A 253 24.55 22.16 27.42
N ASN A 254 25.86 21.97 27.41
CA ASN A 254 26.76 22.50 26.37
C ASN A 254 27.13 21.45 25.34
N VAL A 255 26.21 21.16 24.39
CA VAL A 255 26.39 20.20 23.30
C VAL A 255 26.64 20.89 21.96
N ASN A 256 27.13 20.15 20.96
CA ASN A 256 27.23 20.62 19.58
C ASN A 256 25.84 20.64 18.91
N LYS A 257 25.10 21.73 19.15
CA LYS A 257 23.70 21.88 18.69
C LYS A 257 23.57 21.73 17.18
N ASP A 258 24.50 22.30 16.41
CA ASP A 258 24.42 22.31 14.95
C ASP A 258 24.49 20.88 14.38
N THR A 259 25.42 20.06 14.87
CA THR A 259 25.55 18.68 14.45
C THR A 259 24.33 17.85 14.87
N LEU A 260 23.86 18.01 16.13
CA LEU A 260 22.71 17.27 16.61
C LEU A 260 21.42 17.65 15.87
N GLN A 261 21.22 18.94 15.55
CA GLN A 261 20.11 19.39 14.71
C GLN A 261 20.19 18.81 13.29
N LEU A 262 21.40 18.79 12.71
CA LEU A 262 21.59 18.23 11.38
C LEU A 262 21.24 16.73 11.33
N ILE A 263 21.72 15.94 12.30
CA ILE A 263 21.37 14.51 12.41
C ILE A 263 19.85 14.34 12.52
N ALA A 264 19.21 15.02 13.46
CA ALA A 264 17.77 14.89 13.69
C ALA A 264 16.98 15.29 12.45
N LYS A 265 17.27 16.44 11.85
CA LYS A 265 16.57 16.92 10.65
C LYS A 265 16.76 16.02 9.44
N SER A 266 17.99 15.57 9.19
CA SER A 266 18.29 14.68 8.03
C SER A 266 17.57 13.34 8.12
N THR A 267 17.28 12.87 9.32
CA THR A 267 16.58 11.62 9.60
C THR A 267 15.07 11.80 9.83
N LYS A 268 14.49 12.95 9.48
CA LYS A 268 13.06 13.29 9.69
C LYS A 268 12.61 13.32 11.16
N GLY A 269 13.55 13.31 12.09
CA GLY A 269 13.31 13.47 13.53
C GLY A 269 13.33 14.93 13.98
N GLN A 270 13.58 15.14 15.27
CA GLN A 270 13.63 16.48 15.89
C GLN A 270 14.65 16.53 17.02
N SER A 271 15.23 17.70 17.26
CA SER A 271 16.15 17.92 18.38
C SER A 271 15.56 18.89 19.41
N TYR A 272 15.83 18.61 20.67
CA TYR A 272 15.42 19.39 21.84
C TYR A 272 16.66 19.76 22.65
N PHE A 273 16.73 20.99 23.11
CA PHE A 273 17.86 21.46 23.91
C PHE A 273 17.37 22.04 25.22
N THR A 274 17.96 21.59 26.31
CA THR A 274 17.70 22.13 27.64
C THR A 274 19.00 22.36 28.40
N GLN A 275 19.02 23.37 29.26
CA GLN A 275 20.19 23.66 30.10
C GLN A 275 20.14 22.87 31.41
N SER A 276 18.96 22.43 31.86
CA SER A 276 18.80 21.74 33.13
C SER A 276 18.22 20.33 32.94
N SER A 277 18.82 19.36 33.60
CA SER A 277 18.37 17.97 33.65
C SER A 277 16.98 17.82 34.28
N SER A 278 16.53 18.77 35.12
CA SER A 278 15.18 18.77 35.67
C SER A 278 14.06 18.88 34.63
N SER A 279 14.38 19.39 33.43
CA SER A 279 13.42 19.51 32.31
C SER A 279 13.28 18.24 31.47
N LEU A 280 14.09 17.21 31.70
CA LEU A 280 14.11 16.00 30.85
C LEU A 280 12.74 15.31 30.78
N ASN A 281 12.00 15.24 31.90
CA ASN A 281 10.64 14.67 31.89
C ASN A 281 9.71 15.39 30.89
N THR A 282 9.79 16.72 30.83
CA THR A 282 8.97 17.55 29.93
C THR A 282 9.35 17.28 28.46
N VAL A 283 10.67 17.18 28.19
CA VAL A 283 11.16 16.89 26.81
C VAL A 283 10.76 15.49 26.36
N TYR A 284 10.94 14.48 27.22
CA TYR A 284 10.50 13.12 26.89
C TYR A 284 8.98 13.02 26.68
N ALA A 285 8.19 13.74 27.50
CA ALA A 285 6.74 13.81 27.32
C ALA A 285 6.35 14.47 25.98
N ALA A 286 7.08 15.51 25.54
CA ALA A 286 6.86 16.10 24.22
C ALA A 286 7.17 15.12 23.08
N ILE A 287 8.28 14.37 23.18
CA ILE A 287 8.63 13.33 22.21
C ILE A 287 7.56 12.23 22.18
N SER A 288 7.13 11.73 23.36
CA SER A 288 6.07 10.72 23.45
C SER A 288 4.79 11.20 22.74
N LYS A 289 4.39 12.43 22.98
CA LYS A 289 3.22 13.04 22.34
C LYS A 289 3.35 13.08 20.81
N GLN A 290 4.53 13.43 20.28
CA GLN A 290 4.77 13.45 18.84
C GLN A 290 4.74 12.05 18.23
N VAL A 291 5.42 11.09 18.84
CA VAL A 291 5.48 9.71 18.37
C VAL A 291 4.09 9.06 18.36
N GLN A 292 3.28 9.30 19.39
CA GLN A 292 1.91 8.80 19.46
C GLN A 292 0.96 9.46 18.45
N ALA A 293 1.29 10.65 17.96
CA ALA A 293 0.52 11.35 16.94
C ALA A 293 0.87 10.97 15.51
N PHE A 294 1.75 10.01 15.27
CA PHE A 294 2.00 9.50 13.94
C PHE A 294 0.74 8.80 13.40
N TYR A 295 0.58 8.88 12.09
CA TYR A 295 -0.52 8.28 11.38
C TYR A 295 -0.04 7.12 10.52
N ASN A 296 -0.88 6.09 10.44
CA ASN A 296 -0.77 5.03 9.46
C ASN A 296 -1.93 5.16 8.47
N LEU A 297 -1.60 5.44 7.21
CA LEU A 297 -2.53 5.48 6.11
C LEU A 297 -2.32 4.22 5.27
N VAL A 298 -3.41 3.55 4.91
CA VAL A 298 -3.38 2.44 3.95
C VAL A 298 -4.12 2.88 2.69
N TYR A 299 -3.49 2.69 1.54
CA TYR A 299 -4.11 2.95 0.26
C TYR A 299 -3.97 1.73 -0.68
N SER A 300 -4.84 1.65 -1.68
CA SER A 300 -4.74 0.63 -2.74
C SER A 300 -3.92 1.18 -3.89
N SER A 301 -2.81 0.53 -4.21
CA SER A 301 -1.99 0.87 -5.37
C SER A 301 -2.74 0.50 -6.66
N PRO A 302 -2.97 1.44 -7.57
CA PRO A 302 -3.62 1.18 -8.86
C PRO A 302 -2.66 0.57 -9.88
N ASN A 303 -1.36 0.67 -9.63
CA ASN A 303 -0.33 0.31 -10.58
C ASN A 303 0.17 -1.12 -10.35
N PHE A 304 -0.10 -1.99 -11.33
CA PHE A 304 0.37 -3.37 -11.38
C PHE A 304 1.44 -3.59 -12.46
N SER A 305 2.25 -2.56 -12.77
CA SER A 305 3.37 -2.71 -13.70
C SER A 305 4.62 -3.16 -12.96
N SER A 306 5.20 -4.28 -13.38
CA SER A 306 6.49 -4.79 -12.87
C SER A 306 7.68 -3.99 -13.41
N ALA A 307 7.49 -3.22 -14.48
CA ALA A 307 8.51 -2.31 -15.02
C ALA A 307 8.80 -1.13 -14.08
N ASP A 308 7.84 -0.73 -13.24
CA ASP A 308 7.95 0.38 -12.30
C ASP A 308 8.35 -0.11 -10.91
N SER A 309 9.61 -0.50 -10.72
CA SER A 309 10.14 -0.92 -9.42
C SER A 309 10.25 0.21 -8.40
N THR A 310 10.31 1.46 -8.88
CA THR A 310 10.41 2.67 -8.06
C THR A 310 9.20 3.55 -8.31
N ARG A 311 8.53 3.98 -7.23
CA ARG A 311 7.30 4.77 -7.30
C ARG A 311 7.40 6.01 -6.42
N GLN A 312 6.76 7.10 -6.84
CA GLN A 312 6.67 8.34 -6.10
C GLN A 312 5.34 8.43 -5.40
N ILE A 313 5.35 8.57 -4.07
CA ILE A 313 4.17 8.68 -3.23
C ILE A 313 4.05 10.11 -2.71
N GLU A 314 2.89 10.71 -2.91
CA GLU A 314 2.54 12.03 -2.43
C GLU A 314 1.26 11.95 -1.59
N LEU A 315 1.28 12.51 -0.39
CA LEU A 315 0.10 12.68 0.44
C LEU A 315 -0.34 14.14 0.41
N SER A 316 -1.64 14.35 0.42
CA SER A 316 -2.20 15.68 0.61
C SER A 316 -3.43 15.62 1.52
N PHE A 317 -3.65 16.71 2.25
CA PHE A 317 -4.75 16.85 3.19
C PHE A 317 -5.36 18.24 3.05
N ASP A 318 -6.70 18.29 2.99
CA ASP A 318 -7.47 19.51 2.84
C ASP A 318 -8.11 19.93 4.17
N ILE A 319 -7.64 21.04 4.75
CA ILE A 319 -8.19 21.61 5.97
C ILE A 319 -8.75 23.01 5.65
N ASP A 320 -10.06 23.15 5.56
CA ASP A 320 -10.80 24.44 5.57
C ASP A 320 -10.08 25.61 4.84
N SER A 321 -9.55 25.36 3.64
CA SER A 321 -8.79 26.29 2.78
C SER A 321 -7.25 26.24 2.91
N VAL A 322 -6.69 25.36 3.75
CA VAL A 322 -5.25 25.09 3.80
C VAL A 322 -5.00 23.71 3.17
N PHE A 323 -4.26 23.68 2.07
CA PHE A 323 -3.88 22.48 1.38
C PHE A 323 -2.46 22.07 1.79
N LEU A 324 -2.35 20.96 2.52
CA LEU A 324 -1.08 20.40 2.94
C LEU A 324 -0.65 19.33 1.92
N VAL A 325 0.61 19.37 1.51
CA VAL A 325 1.18 18.38 0.57
C VAL A 325 2.55 17.95 1.08
N THR A 326 2.84 16.65 1.00
CA THR A 326 4.19 16.15 1.27
C THR A 326 5.11 16.43 0.09
N ASN A 327 6.42 16.49 0.35
CA ASN A 327 7.37 16.19 -0.69
C ASN A 327 7.17 14.72 -1.14
N PRO A 328 7.29 14.42 -2.45
CA PRO A 328 7.19 13.05 -2.91
C PRO A 328 8.23 12.15 -2.23
N ALA A 329 7.77 11.01 -1.72
CA ALA A 329 8.64 9.99 -1.14
C ALA A 329 8.77 8.82 -2.11
N THR A 330 9.97 8.25 -2.17
CA THR A 330 10.27 7.13 -3.05
C THR A 330 9.92 5.82 -2.37
N LEU A 331 9.07 5.02 -3.01
CA LEU A 331 8.81 3.63 -2.65
C LEU A 331 9.61 2.73 -3.60
N ASN A 332 10.55 1.97 -3.06
CA ASN A 332 11.23 0.89 -3.79
C ASN A 332 10.49 -0.43 -3.49
N LEU A 333 9.98 -1.07 -4.55
CA LEU A 333 9.26 -2.34 -4.38
C LEU A 333 10.25 -3.49 -4.16
N PRO A 334 10.06 -4.31 -3.12
CA PRO A 334 10.83 -5.53 -2.90
C PRO A 334 10.67 -6.54 -4.05
N SER A 335 11.68 -7.39 -4.26
CA SER A 335 11.69 -8.42 -5.31
C SER A 335 10.47 -9.35 -5.25
N GLU A 336 9.99 -9.66 -4.06
CA GLU A 336 8.82 -10.52 -3.83
C GLU A 336 7.52 -9.85 -4.32
N VAL A 337 7.38 -8.54 -4.08
CA VAL A 337 6.25 -7.75 -4.58
C VAL A 337 6.30 -7.64 -6.11
N LEU A 338 7.49 -7.39 -6.67
CA LEU A 338 7.67 -7.36 -8.13
C LEU A 338 7.32 -8.70 -8.77
N ALA A 339 7.75 -9.83 -8.18
CA ALA A 339 7.40 -11.17 -8.66
C ALA A 339 5.88 -11.43 -8.57
N PHE A 340 5.22 -10.94 -7.51
CA PHE A 340 3.76 -11.02 -7.40
C PHE A 340 3.07 -10.23 -8.52
N ILE A 341 3.53 -9.00 -8.80
CA ILE A 341 2.99 -8.14 -9.86
C ILE A 341 3.17 -8.82 -11.22
N GLU A 342 4.37 -9.30 -11.53
CA GLU A 342 4.69 -10.00 -12.79
C GLU A 342 3.78 -11.22 -13.01
N LYS A 343 3.56 -12.00 -11.95
CA LYS A 343 2.61 -13.13 -12.01
C LYS A 343 1.19 -12.68 -12.34
N LYS A 344 0.74 -11.56 -11.78
CA LYS A 344 -0.58 -10.98 -12.05
C LYS A 344 -0.69 -10.42 -13.48
N GLU A 345 0.35 -9.77 -13.99
CA GLU A 345 0.42 -9.29 -15.37
C GLU A 345 0.28 -10.47 -16.36
N LYS A 346 1.09 -11.50 -16.19
CA LYS A 346 1.00 -12.74 -17.02
C LYS A 346 -0.38 -13.38 -16.94
N GLN A 347 -0.98 -13.44 -15.76
CA GLN A 347 -2.33 -13.98 -15.58
C GLN A 347 -3.38 -13.18 -16.37
N LYS A 348 -3.30 -11.83 -16.35
CA LYS A 348 -4.19 -10.97 -17.18
C LYS A 348 -4.00 -11.20 -18.66
N GLU A 349 -2.76 -11.33 -19.14
CA GLU A 349 -2.46 -11.65 -20.53
C GLU A 349 -3.05 -12.99 -20.95
N TYR A 350 -2.86 -14.05 -20.15
CA TYR A 350 -3.44 -15.37 -20.42
C TYR A 350 -4.97 -15.34 -20.49
N LEU A 351 -5.63 -14.58 -19.60
CA LEU A 351 -7.09 -14.40 -19.62
C LEU A 351 -7.54 -13.66 -20.88
N LEU A 352 -6.82 -12.62 -21.30
CA LEU A 352 -7.09 -11.84 -22.50
C LEU A 352 -6.94 -12.73 -23.76
N TYR A 353 -5.80 -13.41 -23.93
CA TYR A 353 -5.54 -14.28 -25.08
C TYR A 353 -6.50 -15.48 -25.08
N GLY A 354 -6.79 -16.07 -23.95
CA GLY A 354 -7.78 -17.14 -23.81
C GLY A 354 -9.18 -16.69 -24.21
N GLY A 355 -9.58 -15.48 -23.80
CA GLY A 355 -10.85 -14.86 -24.21
C GLY A 355 -10.94 -14.62 -25.72
N ILE A 356 -9.88 -14.09 -26.33
CA ILE A 356 -9.79 -13.87 -27.78
C ILE A 356 -9.85 -15.22 -28.54
N ALA A 357 -9.08 -16.21 -28.10
CA ALA A 357 -9.09 -17.55 -28.74
C ALA A 357 -10.48 -18.20 -28.68
N THR A 358 -11.17 -18.07 -27.52
CA THR A 358 -12.54 -18.59 -27.36
C THR A 358 -13.51 -17.86 -28.28
N ALA A 359 -13.42 -16.54 -28.42
CA ALA A 359 -14.27 -15.76 -29.33
C ALA A 359 -14.05 -16.16 -30.79
N ILE A 360 -12.80 -16.39 -31.21
CA ILE A 360 -12.46 -16.89 -32.57
C ILE A 360 -13.07 -18.25 -32.79
N LEU A 361 -12.98 -19.20 -31.86
CA LEU A 361 -13.56 -20.54 -31.99
C LEU A 361 -15.09 -20.49 -32.09
N ILE A 362 -15.75 -19.64 -31.32
CA ILE A 362 -17.21 -19.45 -31.42
C ILE A 362 -17.59 -18.89 -32.80
N ALA A 363 -16.86 -17.88 -33.29
CA ALA A 363 -17.10 -17.31 -34.62
C ALA A 363 -16.89 -18.34 -35.73
N ALA A 364 -15.82 -19.12 -35.67
CA ALA A 364 -15.56 -20.20 -36.64
C ALA A 364 -16.65 -21.26 -36.59
N GLY A 365 -17.10 -21.67 -35.40
CA GLY A 365 -18.22 -22.62 -35.24
C GLY A 365 -19.53 -22.09 -35.85
N ALA A 366 -19.84 -20.80 -35.62
CA ALA A 366 -21.02 -20.16 -36.19
C ALA A 366 -20.96 -20.10 -37.73
N ILE A 367 -19.80 -19.80 -38.30
CA ILE A 367 -19.56 -19.79 -39.74
C ILE A 367 -19.74 -21.20 -40.31
N LEU A 368 -19.16 -22.22 -39.72
CA LEU A 368 -19.31 -23.63 -40.14
C LEU A 368 -20.77 -24.09 -40.06
N PHE A 369 -21.48 -23.70 -38.98
CA PHE A 369 -22.89 -24.01 -38.82
C PHE A 369 -23.74 -23.35 -39.90
N TYR A 370 -23.46 -22.06 -40.22
CA TYR A 370 -24.13 -21.35 -41.31
C TYR A 370 -23.95 -22.01 -42.67
N TYR A 371 -22.70 -22.41 -43.03
CA TYR A 371 -22.42 -23.10 -44.28
C TYR A 371 -23.04 -24.50 -44.36
N ARG A 372 -23.03 -25.28 -43.27
CA ARG A 372 -23.69 -26.58 -43.19
C ARG A 372 -25.22 -26.47 -43.37
N ARG A 373 -25.85 -25.44 -42.82
CA ARG A 373 -27.29 -25.22 -42.98
C ARG A 373 -27.62 -24.84 -44.43
N LYS A 374 -26.86 -23.97 -45.06
CA LYS A 374 -27.04 -23.52 -46.44
C LYS A 374 -26.93 -24.66 -47.43
N ASN A 375 -26.02 -25.62 -47.23
CA ASN A 375 -25.82 -26.74 -48.12
C ASN A 375 -26.86 -27.87 -47.95
N LYS A 376 -27.59 -27.93 -46.84
CA LYS A 376 -28.66 -28.94 -46.68
C LYS A 376 -29.91 -28.67 -47.49
N ASP A 377 -30.14 -27.45 -47.88
CA ASP A 377 -31.36 -27.04 -48.59
C ASP A 377 -31.22 -26.97 -50.10
N GLN A 378 -30.05 -27.40 -50.68
CA GLN A 378 -29.85 -27.42 -52.12
C GLN A 378 -30.58 -28.59 -52.76
N PRO A 379 -31.48 -28.36 -53.78
CA PRO A 379 -32.09 -29.44 -54.54
C PRO A 379 -31.01 -30.26 -55.23
N THR A 380 -31.14 -31.59 -55.20
CA THR A 380 -30.14 -32.46 -55.81
C THR A 380 -30.87 -33.63 -56.46
N ILE A 381 -30.60 -33.90 -57.77
CA ILE A 381 -31.05 -35.07 -58.42
C ILE A 381 -29.99 -36.20 -58.26
N LYS A 382 -30.36 -37.27 -57.58
CA LYS A 382 -29.47 -38.41 -57.32
C LYS A 382 -29.42 -39.34 -58.50
N LYS A 383 -30.59 -39.58 -59.11
CA LYS A 383 -30.71 -40.58 -60.24
C LYS A 383 -31.92 -40.23 -61.13
N LEU A 384 -31.78 -40.48 -62.44
CA LEU A 384 -32.86 -40.45 -63.42
C LEU A 384 -32.85 -41.79 -64.14
N PHE A 385 -34.04 -42.40 -64.24
CA PHE A 385 -34.19 -43.68 -64.91
C PHE A 385 -35.61 -43.90 -65.43
N PRO A 386 -35.86 -44.72 -66.46
CA PRO A 386 -34.86 -45.32 -67.32
C PRO A 386 -34.15 -44.30 -68.21
N ASN A 387 -32.93 -44.63 -68.66
CA ASN A 387 -32.19 -43.83 -69.62
C ASN A 387 -31.50 -44.79 -70.58
N PRO A 388 -31.89 -44.89 -71.81
CA PRO A 388 -32.94 -44.11 -72.50
C PRO A 388 -34.35 -44.31 -71.95
N SER A 389 -35.18 -43.24 -72.02
CA SER A 389 -36.57 -43.23 -71.63
C SER A 389 -37.47 -43.43 -72.83
N ASN A 390 -38.64 -44.06 -72.67
CA ASN A 390 -39.65 -44.23 -73.66
C ASN A 390 -40.85 -43.24 -73.57
N GLY A 391 -40.69 -42.21 -72.79
CA GLY A 391 -41.73 -41.16 -72.51
C GLY A 391 -42.07 -40.97 -71.05
N ASN A 392 -41.55 -41.82 -70.13
CA ASN A 392 -41.67 -41.63 -68.69
C ASN A 392 -40.32 -41.67 -68.03
N ILE A 393 -40.06 -40.79 -67.14
CA ILE A 393 -38.83 -40.74 -66.31
C ILE A 393 -39.19 -40.85 -64.88
N ASN A 394 -38.36 -41.57 -64.14
CA ASN A 394 -38.38 -41.55 -62.66
C ASN A 394 -37.16 -40.76 -62.16
N LEU A 395 -37.34 -39.92 -61.22
CA LEU A 395 -36.29 -39.15 -60.53
C LEU A 395 -36.20 -39.53 -59.07
N ASP A 396 -35.00 -39.88 -58.63
CA ASP A 396 -34.64 -39.90 -57.22
C ASP A 396 -33.96 -38.59 -56.92
N PHE A 397 -34.58 -37.71 -56.07
CA PHE A 397 -34.08 -36.41 -55.83
C PHE A 397 -34.34 -35.96 -54.34
N VAL A 398 -33.58 -35.03 -53.91
CA VAL A 398 -33.74 -34.36 -52.60
C VAL A 398 -34.16 -32.90 -52.90
N SER A 399 -35.40 -32.60 -52.66
CA SER A 399 -35.94 -31.25 -52.76
C SER A 399 -37.28 -31.19 -52.01
N GLY A 400 -37.67 -29.99 -51.60
CA GLY A 400 -39.04 -29.69 -51.25
C GLY A 400 -39.91 -29.49 -52.48
N SER A 401 -40.85 -28.56 -52.42
CA SER A 401 -41.62 -28.12 -53.58
C SER A 401 -40.72 -27.31 -54.52
N GLY A 402 -40.90 -27.47 -55.83
CA GLY A 402 -40.12 -26.80 -56.86
C GLY A 402 -40.58 -27.15 -58.29
N GLN A 403 -39.73 -26.87 -59.26
CA GLN A 403 -40.01 -27.13 -60.70
C GLN A 403 -38.91 -28.03 -61.27
N LEU A 404 -39.32 -29.12 -61.89
CA LEU A 404 -38.48 -29.93 -62.75
C LEU A 404 -38.52 -29.28 -64.18
N GLN A 405 -37.36 -28.86 -64.64
CA GLN A 405 -37.17 -28.33 -66.00
C GLN A 405 -36.45 -29.37 -66.89
N ILE A 406 -37.07 -29.69 -68.04
CA ILE A 406 -36.43 -30.47 -69.05
C ILE A 406 -35.92 -29.52 -70.12
N ILE A 407 -34.65 -29.56 -70.40
CA ILE A 407 -33.92 -28.61 -71.24
C ILE A 407 -33.39 -29.41 -72.47
N ASN A 408 -33.61 -28.86 -73.65
CA ASN A 408 -33.06 -29.45 -74.88
C ASN A 408 -31.57 -29.09 -75.00
N PHE A 409 -30.95 -29.63 -76.05
CA PHE A 409 -29.52 -29.46 -76.33
C PHE A 409 -29.15 -28.00 -76.69
N SER A 410 -30.14 -27.17 -77.09
CA SER A 410 -29.97 -25.77 -77.38
C SER A 410 -30.09 -24.91 -76.15
N GLY A 411 -30.27 -25.52 -74.97
CA GLY A 411 -30.38 -24.81 -73.69
C GLY A 411 -31.75 -24.22 -73.36
N GLN A 412 -32.80 -24.53 -74.15
CA GLN A 412 -34.17 -24.11 -73.93
C GLN A 412 -34.91 -25.06 -73.00
N ALA A 413 -35.63 -24.57 -72.00
CA ALA A 413 -36.58 -25.37 -71.25
C ALA A 413 -37.78 -25.71 -72.11
N VAL A 414 -37.90 -27.01 -72.53
CA VAL A 414 -38.96 -27.52 -73.42
C VAL A 414 -40.16 -28.06 -72.63
N LYS A 415 -39.96 -28.33 -71.32
CA LYS A 415 -41.00 -28.75 -70.41
C LYS A 415 -40.66 -28.35 -68.99
N THR A 416 -41.65 -27.86 -68.29
CA THR A 416 -41.57 -27.50 -66.84
C THR A 416 -42.69 -28.20 -66.09
N ILE A 417 -42.39 -28.93 -65.08
CA ILE A 417 -43.36 -29.71 -64.28
C ILE A 417 -43.20 -29.28 -62.81
N GLU A 418 -44.30 -28.89 -62.18
CA GLU A 418 -44.31 -28.62 -60.73
C GLU A 418 -44.11 -29.93 -59.99
N ILE A 419 -43.20 -29.89 -58.98
CA ILE A 419 -42.92 -31.04 -58.12
C ILE A 419 -43.15 -30.67 -56.66
N ASN A 420 -43.76 -31.54 -55.89
CA ASN A 420 -44.06 -31.35 -54.49
C ASN A 420 -43.34 -32.30 -53.57
N GLY A 421 -42.21 -32.85 -54.05
CA GLY A 421 -41.27 -33.65 -53.26
C GLY A 421 -41.68 -35.11 -52.99
N LYS A 422 -42.88 -35.51 -53.40
CA LYS A 422 -43.42 -36.89 -53.26
C LYS A 422 -43.53 -37.65 -54.57
N GLU A 423 -43.60 -36.93 -55.66
CA GLU A 423 -43.71 -37.53 -57.00
C GLU A 423 -42.32 -37.88 -57.53
N SER A 424 -42.17 -39.09 -57.95
CA SER A 424 -40.90 -39.59 -58.51
C SER A 424 -41.02 -39.91 -59.98
N GLN A 425 -42.24 -39.99 -60.56
CA GLN A 425 -42.48 -40.40 -61.96
C GLN A 425 -43.09 -39.19 -62.70
N PHE A 426 -42.54 -38.89 -63.89
CA PHE A 426 -42.92 -37.76 -64.73
C PHE A 426 -43.12 -38.17 -66.13
N ASP A 427 -44.26 -37.81 -66.74
CA ASP A 427 -44.57 -38.02 -68.11
C ASP A 427 -43.96 -36.92 -68.98
N ILE A 428 -43.14 -37.37 -69.95
CA ILE A 428 -42.49 -36.52 -70.95
C ILE A 428 -42.76 -37.08 -72.40
N SER A 429 -43.83 -37.80 -72.56
CA SER A 429 -44.18 -38.43 -73.80
C SER A 429 -44.57 -37.44 -74.92
N ASP A 430 -44.87 -36.23 -74.64
CA ASP A 430 -45.14 -35.10 -75.55
C ASP A 430 -43.89 -34.53 -76.22
N LEU A 431 -42.67 -34.83 -75.66
CA LEU A 431 -41.42 -34.33 -76.20
C LEU A 431 -41.00 -35.17 -77.38
N GLN A 432 -40.23 -34.64 -78.31
CA GLN A 432 -39.63 -35.38 -79.43
C GLN A 432 -38.47 -36.28 -78.98
N ASP A 433 -38.18 -37.37 -79.74
CA ASP A 433 -37.00 -38.18 -79.43
C ASP A 433 -35.75 -37.31 -79.54
N GLY A 434 -34.88 -37.41 -78.55
CA GLY A 434 -33.68 -36.58 -78.48
C GLY A 434 -32.93 -36.64 -77.14
N ASN A 435 -31.90 -35.82 -77.03
CA ASN A 435 -31.10 -35.65 -75.80
C ASN A 435 -31.59 -34.50 -75.00
N TYR A 436 -31.77 -34.71 -73.72
CA TYR A 436 -32.30 -33.73 -72.79
C TYR A 436 -31.48 -33.65 -71.48
N ILE A 437 -31.67 -32.54 -70.73
CA ILE A 437 -31.12 -32.34 -69.43
C ILE A 437 -32.28 -32.08 -68.46
N ALA A 438 -32.27 -32.81 -67.36
CA ALA A 438 -33.18 -32.56 -66.24
C ALA A 438 -32.51 -31.76 -65.17
N ILE A 439 -33.12 -30.68 -64.69
CA ILE A 439 -32.73 -29.86 -63.52
C ILE A 439 -33.95 -29.57 -62.66
N ILE A 440 -33.74 -29.43 -61.36
CA ILE A 440 -34.75 -28.98 -60.39
C ILE A 440 -34.43 -27.61 -59.96
N GLN A 441 -35.38 -26.69 -59.97
CA GLN A 441 -35.32 -25.40 -59.34
C GLN A 441 -36.25 -25.39 -58.12
N ALA A 442 -35.68 -25.13 -56.97
CA ALA A 442 -36.42 -25.01 -55.72
C ALA A 442 -35.80 -23.94 -54.80
N ASN A 443 -36.58 -23.12 -54.12
CA ASN A 443 -36.14 -22.08 -53.21
C ASN A 443 -35.07 -21.13 -53.75
N GLY A 444 -35.17 -20.79 -55.07
CA GLY A 444 -34.20 -19.94 -55.77
C GLY A 444 -32.83 -20.59 -56.03
N GLN A 445 -32.72 -21.91 -55.85
CA GLN A 445 -31.50 -22.70 -56.11
C GLN A 445 -31.79 -23.73 -57.20
N GLN A 446 -30.72 -24.07 -57.94
CA GLN A 446 -30.78 -25.04 -59.01
C GLN A 446 -30.01 -26.30 -58.60
N SER A 447 -30.56 -27.48 -58.93
CA SER A 447 -29.90 -28.76 -58.72
C SER A 447 -28.71 -29.01 -59.70
N ASN A 448 -27.97 -30.09 -59.47
CA ASN A 448 -27.12 -30.67 -60.49
C ASN A 448 -27.96 -31.04 -61.73
N ALA A 449 -27.33 -31.01 -62.89
CA ALA A 449 -27.95 -31.35 -64.17
C ALA A 449 -27.73 -32.84 -64.46
N ILE A 450 -28.80 -33.57 -64.86
CA ILE A 450 -28.67 -34.96 -65.31
C ILE A 450 -29.11 -35.05 -66.79
N LYS A 451 -28.23 -35.60 -67.61
CA LYS A 451 -28.49 -35.87 -69.03
C LYS A 451 -29.22 -37.17 -69.18
N PHE A 452 -30.20 -37.18 -70.06
CA PHE A 452 -30.91 -38.40 -70.43
C PHE A 452 -31.34 -38.38 -71.91
N ILE A 453 -31.71 -39.57 -72.48
CA ILE A 453 -32.13 -39.73 -73.81
C ILE A 453 -33.61 -40.16 -73.81
N LEU A 454 -34.43 -39.50 -74.65
CA LEU A 454 -35.78 -39.88 -74.91
C LEU A 454 -35.78 -40.57 -76.27
N GLN A 455 -36.14 -41.91 -76.33
CA GLN A 455 -36.14 -42.72 -77.53
C GLN A 455 -37.30 -43.72 -77.49
N ARG A 456 -38.27 -43.56 -78.42
CA ARG A 456 -39.41 -44.43 -78.48
C ARG A 456 -39.06 -45.64 -79.39
N TRP A 457 -39.31 -46.76 -78.84
CA TRP A 457 -39.15 -48.00 -79.63
C TRP A 457 -40.34 -48.11 -80.58
N LYS A 458 -40.16 -48.01 -81.92
CA LYS A 458 -41.17 -48.33 -82.88
C LYS A 458 -41.50 -49.84 -82.74
N LYS A 459 -42.73 -50.18 -82.33
CA LYS A 459 -43.24 -51.52 -82.46
C LYS A 459 -43.15 -51.91 -83.97
N SER A 460 -42.33 -52.89 -84.38
CA SER A 460 -42.37 -53.47 -85.66
C SER A 460 -43.72 -54.15 -85.78
N SER A 461 -44.59 -53.64 -86.66
CA SER A 461 -45.78 -54.32 -87.09
C SER A 461 -45.36 -55.52 -87.87
N SER A 462 -45.54 -56.69 -87.28
CA SER A 462 -45.60 -57.97 -88.03
C SER A 462 -47.03 -58.34 -88.30
#